data_ed6cd49a71f40446591477a7d0000021
#
_entry.id   ed6cd49a71f40446591477a7d0000021
#
_cell.length_a   1.000
_cell.length_b   1.000
_cell.length_c   1.000
_cell.angle_alpha   90.00
_cell.angle_beta   90.00
_cell.angle_gamma   90.00
#
_symmetry.space_group_name_H-M   'P 1'
#
loop_
_entity.id
_entity.type
_entity.pdbx_description
1 polymer ?
#
loop_
_entity_poly.entity_id
_entity_poly.type
_entity_poly.pdbx_seq_one_letter_code
_entity_poly.pdbx_strand_id
1 'polypeptide(L)'
;MERIKITELDHIVLNVADIERSLKFYTDVLGLQAERLDEFKAGKVGFPSVRINGDTIIDLFPTRAENAVKQGDKRPGNLNHFCMVVNRQDFSGIVDYLAHHGISVREGPIARWGARGRATSVYFLDPDGNEVEIRCY
;
A
#
# COMPACT_ATOMS: atom_id res chain seq x y z
N MET A 1 -12.68 9.44 33.22
CA MET A 1 -13.01 9.04 31.86
C MET A 1 -12.89 7.53 31.72
N GLU A 2 -13.88 6.93 31.15
CA GLU A 2 -13.77 5.52 30.74
C GLU A 2 -12.70 5.36 29.66
N ARG A 3 -12.43 4.12 29.26
CA ARG A 3 -11.48 3.86 28.19
C ARG A 3 -11.94 4.52 26.88
N ILE A 4 -11.01 5.11 26.14
CA ILE A 4 -11.31 5.55 24.80
C ILE A 4 -11.66 4.35 23.93
N LYS A 5 -12.50 4.57 22.93
CA LYS A 5 -12.92 3.53 21.99
C LYS A 5 -12.43 3.91 20.59
N ILE A 6 -11.42 3.19 20.12
CA ILE A 6 -10.97 3.36 18.74
C ILE A 6 -12.00 2.73 17.82
N THR A 7 -12.45 3.46 16.82
CA THR A 7 -13.49 3.02 15.89
C THR A 7 -12.95 2.53 14.57
N GLU A 8 -11.84 3.13 14.10
CA GLU A 8 -11.33 2.81 12.76
C GLU A 8 -9.89 3.29 12.59
N LEU A 9 -9.24 2.83 11.53
CA LEU A 9 -7.98 3.37 11.07
C LEU A 9 -8.26 4.43 10.01
N ASP A 10 -7.93 5.70 10.28
CA ASP A 10 -8.19 6.80 9.37
C ASP A 10 -7.20 6.83 8.20
N HIS A 11 -5.92 6.88 8.50
CA HIS A 11 -4.88 6.87 7.46
C HIS A 11 -3.56 6.36 7.99
N ILE A 12 -2.71 5.90 7.07
CA ILE A 12 -1.29 5.69 7.30
C ILE A 12 -0.52 6.62 6.38
N VAL A 13 0.73 6.89 6.73
CA VAL A 13 1.59 7.79 5.96
C VAL A 13 2.84 7.03 5.54
N LEU A 14 3.13 7.03 4.24
CA LEU A 14 4.33 6.43 3.69
C LEU A 14 5.24 7.54 3.16
N ASN A 15 6.51 7.46 3.51
CA ASN A 15 7.53 8.33 2.92
C ASN A 15 7.92 7.77 1.55
N VAL A 16 7.78 8.58 0.51
CA VAL A 16 8.03 8.15 -0.87
C VAL A 16 9.11 9.03 -1.50
N ALA A 17 10.05 8.41 -2.20
CA ALA A 17 11.15 9.12 -2.85
C ALA A 17 10.71 9.79 -4.16
N ASP A 18 9.74 9.22 -4.85
CA ASP A 18 9.23 9.69 -6.14
C ASP A 18 7.71 9.56 -6.15
N ILE A 19 7.03 10.71 -6.03
CA ILE A 19 5.57 10.76 -5.96
C ILE A 19 4.91 10.17 -7.21
N GLU A 20 5.41 10.47 -8.40
CA GLU A 20 4.80 9.95 -9.64
C GLU A 20 4.91 8.43 -9.71
N ARG A 21 6.06 7.89 -9.35
CA ARG A 21 6.29 6.45 -9.32
C ARG A 21 5.36 5.76 -8.32
N SER A 22 5.22 6.31 -7.12
CA SER A 22 4.34 5.76 -6.09
C SER A 22 2.87 5.88 -6.47
N LEU A 23 2.45 7.03 -7.01
CA LEU A 23 1.09 7.19 -7.50
C LEU A 23 0.77 6.15 -8.57
N LYS A 24 1.65 5.97 -9.55
CA LYS A 24 1.46 4.99 -10.61
C LYS A 24 1.29 3.58 -10.04
N PHE A 25 2.10 3.21 -9.06
CA PHE A 25 1.99 1.92 -8.40
C PHE A 25 0.62 1.75 -7.72
N TYR A 26 0.24 2.69 -6.86
CA TYR A 26 -0.99 2.55 -6.08
C TYR A 26 -2.27 2.75 -6.91
N THR A 27 -2.23 3.56 -7.96
CA THR A 27 -3.40 3.79 -8.82
C THR A 27 -3.48 2.80 -9.97
N ASP A 28 -2.42 2.62 -10.76
CA ASP A 28 -2.45 1.79 -11.97
C ASP A 28 -2.35 0.30 -11.65
N VAL A 29 -1.50 -0.06 -10.69
CA VAL A 29 -1.30 -1.48 -10.35
C VAL A 29 -2.35 -1.92 -9.32
N LEU A 30 -2.49 -1.19 -8.21
CA LEU A 30 -3.40 -1.59 -7.12
C LEU A 30 -4.82 -1.05 -7.29
N GLY A 31 -5.07 -0.20 -8.28
CA GLY A 31 -6.42 0.27 -8.58
C GLY A 31 -7.01 1.26 -7.58
N LEU A 32 -6.19 1.88 -6.74
CA LEU A 32 -6.66 2.86 -5.77
C LEU A 32 -6.88 4.21 -6.45
N GLN A 33 -7.82 4.99 -5.92
CA GLN A 33 -8.12 6.31 -6.46
C GLN A 33 -7.26 7.38 -5.79
N ALA A 34 -6.63 8.24 -6.61
CA ALA A 34 -5.85 9.37 -6.10
C ALA A 34 -6.76 10.44 -5.49
N GLU A 35 -6.30 11.03 -4.40
CA GLU A 35 -6.95 12.13 -3.71
C GLU A 35 -6.03 13.36 -3.72
N ARG A 36 -6.60 14.53 -3.94
CA ARG A 36 -5.90 15.84 -3.90
C ARG A 36 -4.72 15.93 -4.87
N LEU A 37 -4.76 15.17 -5.97
CA LEU A 37 -3.65 15.17 -6.93
C LEU A 37 -3.52 16.53 -7.63
N ASP A 38 -4.63 17.12 -8.05
CA ASP A 38 -4.62 18.44 -8.72
C ASP A 38 -4.13 19.53 -7.76
N GLU A 39 -4.58 19.51 -6.53
CA GLU A 39 -4.15 20.46 -5.49
C GLU A 39 -2.66 20.28 -5.17
N PHE A 40 -2.16 19.06 -5.16
CA PHE A 40 -0.74 18.79 -4.98
C PHE A 40 0.08 19.35 -6.16
N LYS A 41 -0.33 19.06 -7.39
CA LYS A 41 0.34 19.58 -8.59
C LYS A 41 0.32 21.10 -8.65
N ALA A 42 -0.72 21.74 -8.14
CA ALA A 42 -0.85 23.20 -8.05
C ALA A 42 -0.10 23.81 -6.86
N GLY A 43 0.56 22.98 -6.03
CA GLY A 43 1.28 23.46 -4.86
C GLY A 43 0.39 23.89 -3.69
N LYS A 44 -0.90 23.52 -3.72
CA LYS A 44 -1.86 23.91 -2.67
C LYS A 44 -1.81 23.01 -1.45
N VAL A 45 -1.36 21.78 -1.61
CA VAL A 45 -1.15 20.80 -0.53
C VAL A 45 0.22 20.18 -0.67
N GLY A 46 0.78 19.70 0.46
CA GLY A 46 2.14 19.19 0.50
C GLY A 46 2.28 17.72 0.05
N PHE A 47 1.18 17.02 -0.13
CA PHE A 47 1.21 15.60 -0.49
C PHE A 47 -0.13 15.14 -1.06
N PRO A 48 -0.12 14.20 -2.01
CA PRO A 48 -1.33 13.50 -2.45
C PRO A 48 -1.60 12.29 -1.56
N SER A 49 -2.78 11.68 -1.74
CA SER A 49 -3.16 10.45 -1.05
C SER A 49 -3.81 9.50 -2.03
N VAL A 50 -3.93 8.23 -1.63
CA VAL A 50 -4.71 7.23 -2.35
C VAL A 50 -5.77 6.66 -1.41
N ARG A 51 -6.96 6.41 -1.94
CA ARG A 51 -8.12 6.02 -1.14
C ARG A 51 -8.32 4.51 -1.19
N ILE A 52 -8.38 3.88 -0.01
CA ILE A 52 -8.68 2.44 0.13
C ILE A 52 -10.19 2.22 0.13
N ASN A 53 -10.91 2.98 0.96
CA ASN A 53 -12.37 2.90 1.08
C ASN A 53 -12.90 4.24 1.60
N GLY A 54 -14.18 4.30 1.98
CA GLY A 54 -14.79 5.52 2.48
C GLY A 54 -14.15 6.10 3.73
N ASP A 55 -13.41 5.29 4.47
CA ASP A 55 -12.93 5.65 5.82
C ASP A 55 -11.41 5.68 5.95
N THR A 56 -10.68 5.12 4.98
CA THR A 56 -9.21 4.94 5.11
C THR A 56 -8.48 5.34 3.85
N ILE A 57 -7.43 6.14 4.01
CA ILE A 57 -6.52 6.55 2.93
C ILE A 57 -5.07 6.24 3.29
N ILE A 58 -4.20 6.29 2.29
CA ILE A 58 -2.74 6.29 2.45
C ILE A 58 -2.23 7.63 1.96
N ASP A 59 -1.55 8.37 2.83
CA ASP A 59 -0.88 9.62 2.45
C ASP A 59 0.51 9.30 1.91
N LEU A 60 0.90 9.95 0.82
CA LEU A 60 2.20 9.77 0.18
C LEU A 60 3.03 11.03 0.43
N PHE A 61 3.94 10.97 1.40
CA PHE A 61 4.76 12.11 1.79
C PHE A 61 6.04 12.13 0.95
N PRO A 62 6.31 13.22 0.19
CA PRO A 62 7.59 13.34 -0.50
C PRO A 62 8.74 13.33 0.51
N THR A 63 9.75 12.51 0.26
CA THR A 63 10.95 12.47 1.07
C THR A 63 12.18 12.77 0.21
N ARG A 64 13.33 12.96 0.85
CA ARG A 64 14.57 13.23 0.12
C ARG A 64 15.04 11.97 -0.62
N ALA A 65 15.62 12.15 -1.81
CA ALA A 65 16.15 11.05 -2.61
C ALA A 65 17.20 10.22 -1.85
N GLU A 66 17.96 10.85 -0.96
CA GLU A 66 18.96 10.16 -0.11
C GLU A 66 18.33 9.15 0.85
N ASN A 67 17.03 9.26 1.12
CA ASN A 67 16.27 8.30 1.93
C ASN A 67 15.65 7.19 1.11
N ALA A 68 15.90 7.17 -0.21
CA ALA A 68 15.39 6.12 -1.09
C ALA A 68 16.05 4.78 -0.76
N VAL A 69 15.25 3.72 -0.84
CA VAL A 69 15.72 2.35 -0.68
C VAL A 69 16.07 1.82 -2.08
N LYS A 70 17.15 1.04 -2.17
CA LYS A 70 17.51 0.39 -3.42
C LYS A 70 16.34 -0.46 -3.92
N GLN A 71 16.07 -0.38 -5.22
CA GLN A 71 14.98 -1.13 -5.84
C GLN A 71 15.12 -2.63 -5.57
N GLY A 72 14.03 -3.24 -5.12
CA GLY A 72 13.99 -4.66 -4.76
C GLY A 72 14.31 -4.95 -3.30
N ASP A 73 14.84 -3.99 -2.56
CA ASP A 73 15.12 -4.15 -1.14
C ASP A 73 13.92 -3.74 -0.30
N LYS A 74 13.65 -4.50 0.76
CA LYS A 74 12.65 -4.12 1.74
C LYS A 74 13.17 -2.94 2.57
N ARG A 75 12.31 -1.92 2.73
CA ARG A 75 12.63 -0.76 3.58
C ARG A 75 12.72 -1.21 5.04
N PRO A 76 13.83 -0.88 5.73
CA PRO A 76 13.92 -1.12 7.17
C PRO A 76 13.08 -0.10 7.94
N GLY A 77 12.74 -0.42 9.17
CA GLY A 77 12.04 0.48 10.07
C GLY A 77 10.92 -0.19 10.83
N ASN A 78 10.09 0.61 11.47
CA ASN A 78 9.07 0.11 12.38
C ASN A 78 7.87 -0.51 11.66
N LEU A 79 7.54 -0.06 10.45
CA LEU A 79 6.46 -0.64 9.66
C LEU A 79 6.98 -1.91 8.99
N ASN A 80 6.58 -3.07 9.52
CA ASN A 80 6.96 -4.36 8.92
C ASN A 80 6.25 -4.57 7.58
N HIS A 81 4.94 -4.46 7.57
CA HIS A 81 4.10 -4.51 6.38
C HIS A 81 2.70 -4.01 6.73
N PHE A 82 1.88 -3.80 5.72
CA PHE A 82 0.46 -3.56 5.91
C PHE A 82 -0.34 -4.41 4.92
N CYS A 83 -1.56 -4.74 5.30
CA CYS A 83 -2.38 -5.69 4.57
C CYS A 83 -3.69 -5.07 4.11
N MET A 84 -4.03 -5.35 2.85
CA MET A 84 -5.30 -4.97 2.26
C MET A 84 -6.04 -6.23 1.79
N VAL A 85 -7.36 -6.15 1.78
CA VAL A 85 -8.23 -7.26 1.41
C VAL A 85 -8.79 -7.03 0.02
N VAL A 86 -8.78 -8.07 -0.79
CA VAL A 86 -9.47 -8.10 -2.09
C VAL A 86 -10.50 -9.22 -2.11
N ASN A 87 -11.42 -9.16 -3.05
CA ASN A 87 -12.36 -10.24 -3.29
C ASN A 87 -11.63 -11.47 -3.84
N ARG A 88 -12.24 -12.64 -3.64
CA ARG A 88 -11.67 -13.90 -4.14
C ARG A 88 -11.43 -13.88 -5.65
N GLN A 89 -12.33 -13.26 -6.40
CA GLN A 89 -12.19 -13.13 -7.85
C GLN A 89 -10.94 -12.33 -8.24
N ASP A 90 -10.66 -11.25 -7.52
CA ASP A 90 -9.50 -10.40 -7.79
C ASP A 90 -8.20 -11.01 -7.28
N PHE A 91 -8.30 -11.92 -6.31
CA PHE A 91 -7.13 -12.65 -5.81
C PHE A 91 -6.68 -13.76 -6.76
N SER A 92 -7.62 -14.38 -7.47
CA SER A 92 -7.31 -15.41 -8.46
C SER A 92 -6.44 -14.83 -9.58
N GLY A 93 -5.27 -15.44 -9.81
CA GLY A 93 -4.33 -14.96 -10.80
C GLY A 93 -3.50 -13.75 -10.40
N ILE A 94 -3.54 -13.35 -9.12
CA ILE A 94 -2.84 -12.15 -8.65
C ILE A 94 -1.33 -12.23 -8.86
N VAL A 95 -0.73 -13.41 -8.74
CA VAL A 95 0.72 -13.60 -8.95
C VAL A 95 1.09 -13.24 -10.40
N ASP A 96 0.33 -13.75 -11.35
CA ASP A 96 0.56 -13.46 -12.78
C ASP A 96 0.27 -12.01 -13.11
N TYR A 97 -0.79 -11.45 -12.51
CA TYR A 97 -1.15 -10.04 -12.66
C TYR A 97 0.00 -9.13 -12.19
N LEU A 98 0.53 -9.39 -11.00
CA LEU A 98 1.65 -8.61 -10.46
C LEU A 98 2.91 -8.77 -11.32
N ALA A 99 3.21 -9.99 -11.77
CA ALA A 99 4.35 -10.25 -12.65
C ALA A 99 4.23 -9.48 -13.98
N HIS A 100 3.02 -9.37 -14.53
CA HIS A 100 2.76 -8.58 -15.73
C HIS A 100 3.09 -7.09 -15.54
N HIS A 101 2.96 -6.60 -14.31
CA HIS A 101 3.34 -5.24 -13.93
C HIS A 101 4.79 -5.12 -13.43
N GLY A 102 5.61 -6.16 -13.60
CA GLY A 102 7.00 -6.16 -13.19
C GLY A 102 7.22 -6.34 -11.68
N ILE A 103 6.21 -6.84 -10.97
CA ILE A 103 6.25 -7.00 -9.51
C ILE A 103 6.37 -8.48 -9.17
N SER A 104 7.45 -8.83 -8.45
CA SER A 104 7.66 -10.20 -7.99
C SER A 104 7.01 -10.42 -6.63
N VAL A 105 6.22 -11.48 -6.51
CA VAL A 105 5.70 -11.93 -5.22
C VAL A 105 6.85 -12.52 -4.41
N ARG A 106 7.05 -12.01 -3.20
CA ARG A 106 8.11 -12.43 -2.30
C ARG A 106 7.75 -13.69 -1.52
N GLU A 107 6.47 -13.82 -1.20
CA GLU A 107 5.94 -14.94 -0.45
C GLU A 107 4.47 -15.14 -0.79
N GLY A 108 4.06 -16.38 -0.89
CA GLY A 108 2.66 -16.76 -1.14
C GLY A 108 2.36 -17.16 -2.57
N PRO A 109 1.12 -17.57 -2.83
CA PRO A 109 -0.02 -17.63 -1.91
C PRO A 109 0.21 -18.54 -0.71
N ILE A 110 -0.11 -18.08 0.48
CA ILE A 110 0.14 -18.81 1.72
C ILE A 110 -0.91 -18.44 2.77
N ALA A 111 -1.24 -19.38 3.65
CA ALA A 111 -2.19 -19.14 4.73
C ALA A 111 -1.56 -18.31 5.84
N ARG A 112 -2.25 -17.25 6.25
CA ARG A 112 -1.81 -16.32 7.31
C ARG A 112 -2.98 -15.91 8.18
N TRP A 113 -2.70 -15.57 9.42
CA TRP A 113 -3.68 -14.97 10.32
C TRP A 113 -3.97 -13.51 9.93
N GLY A 114 -5.20 -13.08 10.13
CA GLY A 114 -5.62 -11.72 9.90
C GLY A 114 -6.79 -11.33 10.79
N ALA A 115 -7.37 -10.16 10.55
CA ALA A 115 -8.42 -9.61 11.41
C ALA A 115 -9.66 -10.49 11.52
N ARG A 116 -9.96 -11.28 10.47
CA ARG A 116 -11.12 -12.19 10.43
C ARG A 116 -10.71 -13.66 10.45
N GLY A 117 -9.51 -13.97 10.94
CA GLY A 117 -8.98 -15.34 11.01
C GLY A 117 -8.02 -15.66 9.88
N ARG A 118 -7.84 -16.96 9.62
CA ARG A 118 -6.91 -17.41 8.58
C ARG A 118 -7.49 -17.17 7.18
N ALA A 119 -6.62 -16.75 6.28
CA ALA A 119 -6.95 -16.52 4.88
C ALA A 119 -5.70 -16.69 4.03
N THR A 120 -5.81 -16.51 2.71
CA THR A 120 -4.68 -16.68 1.80
C THR A 120 -4.11 -15.32 1.43
N SER A 121 -2.79 -15.20 1.51
CA SER A 121 -2.08 -13.93 1.31
C SER A 121 -0.92 -14.09 0.33
N VAL A 122 -0.61 -12.98 -0.35
CA VAL A 122 0.65 -12.78 -1.09
C VAL A 122 1.32 -11.51 -0.57
N TYR A 123 2.65 -11.48 -0.65
CA TYR A 123 3.49 -10.36 -0.20
C TYR A 123 4.35 -9.86 -1.34
N PHE A 124 4.45 -8.55 -1.47
CA PHE A 124 5.31 -7.90 -2.48
C PHE A 124 5.72 -6.52 -1.98
N LEU A 125 6.68 -5.90 -2.67
CA LEU A 125 7.16 -4.57 -2.30
C LEU A 125 6.54 -3.49 -3.18
N ASP A 126 6.26 -2.34 -2.57
CA ASP A 126 5.98 -1.12 -3.31
C ASP A 126 7.29 -0.48 -3.80
N PRO A 127 7.24 0.62 -4.60
CA PRO A 127 8.46 1.22 -5.15
C PRO A 127 9.47 1.74 -4.10
N ASP A 128 9.01 2.00 -2.88
CA ASP A 128 9.87 2.48 -1.78
C ASP A 128 10.30 1.36 -0.84
N GLY A 129 10.05 0.11 -1.19
CA GLY A 129 10.43 -1.05 -0.40
C GLY A 129 9.48 -1.35 0.76
N ASN A 130 8.32 -0.69 0.83
CA ASN A 130 7.30 -1.06 1.80
C ASN A 130 6.69 -2.41 1.41
N GLU A 131 6.62 -3.34 2.37
CA GLU A 131 6.00 -4.62 2.11
C GLU A 131 4.48 -4.51 2.19
N VAL A 132 3.83 -4.94 1.13
CA VAL A 132 2.37 -4.96 1.00
C VAL A 132 1.91 -6.41 1.02
N GLU A 133 0.93 -6.69 1.86
CA GLU A 133 0.22 -7.97 1.88
C GLU A 133 -1.16 -7.76 1.27
N ILE A 134 -1.54 -8.62 0.32
CA ILE A 134 -2.91 -8.68 -0.22
C ILE A 134 -3.47 -10.04 0.14
N ARG A 135 -4.69 -10.06 0.66
CA ARG A 135 -5.34 -11.29 1.09
C ARG A 135 -6.79 -11.37 0.65
N CYS A 136 -7.30 -12.59 0.54
CA CYS A 136 -8.73 -12.85 0.39
C CYS A 136 -9.19 -13.85 1.44
N TYR A 137 -10.36 -13.59 1.99
CA TYR A 137 -11.04 -14.49 2.91
C TYR A 137 -11.90 -15.54 2.21
#